data_d3012e84f94eb4a729ec7b625275835b
#
_entry.id   d3012e84f94eb4a729ec7b625275835b
#
_cell.length_a   1.000
_cell.length_b   1.000
_cell.length_c   1.000
_cell.angle_alpha   90.00
_cell.angle_beta   90.00
_cell.angle_gamma   90.00
#
_symmetry.space_group_name_H-M   'P 1'
#
loop_
_entity.id
_entity.type
_entity.pdbx_description
1 polymer ?
#
loop_
_entity_poly.entity_id
_entity_poly.type
_entity_poly.pdbx_seq_one_letter_code
_entity_poly.pdbx_strand_id
1 'polypeptide(L)'
;MRRSLCLCVSVFLSFVAAEAQTPTKTVLDGVYSAEQSTHGQALYTSLCSGCHGKMLEGVSAPALTDRRFIDRWREGSVDGLYSFIKQRMPFGRPPTLRIPDADYLDIVTYILKMNEYPSGSAALTPSLLNEVMFVGKSGPQPVPDGSLVVTIGCLSQESNGTWMLSAATEPVRAEWRISAQKSLGTLTFRLADIDAVPDFEPEAHKGHKMQVKGYLTRQPNAERIGLTSINMLDSTCQ
;
A
#
# COMPACT_ATOMS: atom_id res chain seq x y z
N MET A 1 -8.92 -11.10 66.56
CA MET A 1 -9.64 -11.24 65.29
C MET A 1 -9.03 -10.26 64.26
N ARG A 2 -8.15 -10.73 63.39
CA ARG A 2 -7.51 -9.94 62.32
C ARG A 2 -8.28 -10.20 61.02
N ARG A 3 -8.92 -9.18 60.47
CA ARG A 3 -9.57 -9.24 59.15
C ARG A 3 -8.50 -8.91 58.08
N SER A 4 -8.14 -9.91 57.29
CA SER A 4 -7.35 -9.75 56.06
C SER A 4 -8.26 -9.17 54.98
N LEU A 5 -7.92 -7.99 54.47
CA LEU A 5 -8.51 -7.41 53.28
C LEU A 5 -7.70 -7.91 52.07
N CYS A 6 -8.28 -8.80 51.25
CA CYS A 6 -7.74 -9.13 49.92
C CYS A 6 -8.07 -7.98 48.94
N LEU A 7 -7.06 -7.24 48.51
CA LEU A 7 -7.16 -6.30 47.42
C LEU A 7 -7.07 -7.08 46.10
N CYS A 8 -8.19 -7.25 45.39
CA CYS A 8 -8.18 -7.71 44.02
C CYS A 8 -7.74 -6.55 43.10
N VAL A 9 -6.50 -6.61 42.61
CA VAL A 9 -6.02 -5.70 41.55
C VAL A 9 -6.54 -6.23 40.22
N SER A 10 -7.57 -5.60 39.69
CA SER A 10 -8.07 -5.86 38.34
C SER A 10 -7.13 -5.19 37.34
N VAL A 11 -6.32 -5.97 36.63
CA VAL A 11 -5.49 -5.51 35.52
C VAL A 11 -6.42 -5.31 34.32
N PHE A 12 -6.79 -4.07 34.03
CA PHE A 12 -7.42 -3.71 32.78
C PHE A 12 -6.36 -3.80 31.66
N LEU A 13 -6.39 -4.87 30.88
CA LEU A 13 -5.70 -4.90 29.60
C LEU A 13 -6.43 -3.93 28.64
N SER A 14 -5.86 -2.74 28.45
CA SER A 14 -6.30 -1.83 27.41
C SER A 14 -5.91 -2.45 26.05
N PHE A 15 -6.87 -3.02 25.36
CA PHE A 15 -6.71 -3.33 23.93
C PHE A 15 -6.60 -2.01 23.18
N VAL A 16 -5.39 -1.65 22.76
CA VAL A 16 -5.19 -0.59 21.77
C VAL A 16 -5.69 -1.17 20.45
N ALA A 17 -6.88 -0.78 20.03
CA ALA A 17 -7.38 -1.06 18.70
C ALA A 17 -6.40 -0.37 17.71
N ALA A 18 -5.72 -1.16 16.90
CA ALA A 18 -4.90 -0.63 15.82
C ALA A 18 -5.87 0.01 14.80
N GLU A 19 -5.95 1.34 14.82
CA GLU A 19 -6.72 2.09 13.83
C GLU A 19 -6.20 1.78 12.42
N ALA A 20 -7.11 1.61 11.48
CA ALA A 20 -6.78 1.44 10.08
C ALA A 20 -6.08 2.71 9.58
N GLN A 21 -4.83 2.56 9.12
CA GLN A 21 -4.08 3.67 8.54
C GLN A 21 -4.66 3.98 7.16
N THR A 22 -5.55 4.97 7.12
CA THR A 22 -5.96 5.60 5.86
C THR A 22 -4.99 6.76 5.58
N PRO A 23 -4.57 6.96 4.32
CA PRO A 23 -3.71 8.09 3.98
C PRO A 23 -4.42 9.40 4.31
N THR A 24 -3.73 10.29 5.01
CA THR A 24 -4.27 11.61 5.39
C THR A 24 -3.87 12.68 4.42
N LYS A 25 -2.84 12.42 3.58
CA LYS A 25 -2.25 13.33 2.60
C LYS A 25 -1.91 12.60 1.31
N THR A 26 -1.71 13.37 0.26
CA THR A 26 -1.17 12.90 -1.02
C THR A 26 0.11 13.65 -1.37
N VAL A 27 0.85 13.17 -2.35
CA VAL A 27 2.03 13.89 -2.88
C VAL A 27 1.69 15.24 -3.51
N LEU A 28 0.40 15.56 -3.72
CA LEU A 28 -0.06 16.85 -4.22
C LEU A 28 -0.17 17.92 -3.11
N ASP A 29 -0.05 17.53 -1.84
CA ASP A 29 -0.25 18.42 -0.69
C ASP A 29 1.04 19.11 -0.20
N GLY A 30 2.10 19.14 -1.01
CA GLY A 30 3.35 19.80 -0.64
C GLY A 30 4.02 19.16 0.57
N VAL A 31 4.29 17.87 0.49
CA VAL A 31 4.74 17.02 1.62
C VAL A 31 6.26 17.03 1.87
N TYR A 32 7.03 17.81 1.13
CA TYR A 32 8.48 17.95 1.27
C TYR A 32 8.91 19.41 1.07
N SER A 33 10.08 19.81 1.59
CA SER A 33 10.61 21.17 1.41
C SER A 33 11.49 21.29 0.15
N ALA A 34 11.61 22.51 -0.38
CA ALA A 34 12.46 22.80 -1.53
C ALA A 34 13.94 22.52 -1.24
N GLU A 35 14.41 22.82 -0.01
CA GLU A 35 15.77 22.56 0.45
C GLU A 35 16.05 21.06 0.46
N GLN A 36 15.12 20.26 0.98
CA GLN A 36 15.25 18.81 1.02
C GLN A 36 15.40 18.23 -0.38
N SER A 37 14.57 18.66 -1.33
CA SER A 37 14.67 18.20 -2.72
C SER A 37 15.95 18.66 -3.43
N THR A 38 16.52 19.80 -3.03
CA THR A 38 17.80 20.28 -3.56
C THR A 38 18.97 19.42 -3.07
N HIS A 39 18.97 19.05 -1.79
CA HIS A 39 19.93 18.08 -1.26
C HIS A 39 19.77 16.72 -1.95
N GLY A 40 18.54 16.25 -2.11
CA GLY A 40 18.22 15.02 -2.85
C GLY A 40 18.71 15.03 -4.30
N GLN A 41 18.72 16.19 -4.98
CA GLN A 41 19.28 16.35 -6.33
C GLN A 41 20.79 16.04 -6.37
N ALA A 42 21.54 16.55 -5.40
CA ALA A 42 22.98 16.29 -5.33
C ALA A 42 23.28 14.80 -5.11
N LEU A 43 22.54 14.16 -4.20
CA LEU A 43 22.63 12.73 -3.92
C LEU A 43 22.23 11.89 -5.14
N TYR A 44 21.10 12.19 -5.78
CA TYR A 44 20.66 11.52 -6.98
C TYR A 44 21.69 11.59 -8.09
N THR A 45 22.28 12.78 -8.30
CA THR A 45 23.29 12.98 -9.34
C THR A 45 24.49 12.08 -9.14
N SER A 46 24.94 11.90 -7.92
CA SER A 46 26.11 11.08 -7.60
C SER A 46 25.83 9.58 -7.55
N LEU A 47 24.64 9.16 -7.12
CA LEU A 47 24.34 7.77 -6.81
C LEU A 47 23.43 7.06 -7.84
N CYS A 48 22.60 7.82 -8.56
CA CYS A 48 21.48 7.25 -9.33
C CYS A 48 21.53 7.61 -10.82
N SER A 49 22.06 8.82 -11.16
CA SER A 49 21.98 9.37 -12.52
C SER A 49 22.72 8.54 -13.56
N GLY A 50 23.73 7.78 -13.18
CA GLY A 50 24.46 6.91 -14.09
C GLY A 50 23.61 5.84 -14.76
N CYS A 51 22.56 5.37 -14.06
CA CYS A 51 21.64 4.37 -14.58
C CYS A 51 20.28 4.94 -14.96
N HIS A 52 19.73 5.86 -14.17
CA HIS A 52 18.39 6.40 -14.36
C HIS A 52 18.35 7.69 -15.21
N GLY A 53 19.53 8.19 -15.65
CA GLY A 53 19.64 9.41 -16.44
C GLY A 53 19.65 10.67 -15.57
N LYS A 54 20.22 11.77 -16.07
CA LYS A 54 20.33 13.05 -15.36
C LYS A 54 18.98 13.72 -15.12
N MET A 55 18.04 13.51 -16.02
CA MET A 55 16.69 14.04 -15.97
C MET A 55 15.66 12.94 -15.61
N LEU A 56 16.12 11.85 -15.01
CA LEU A 56 15.31 10.70 -14.63
C LEU A 56 14.67 9.97 -15.85
N GLU A 57 15.18 10.19 -17.04
CA GLU A 57 14.69 9.69 -18.32
C GLU A 57 14.93 8.19 -18.53
N GLY A 58 15.81 7.58 -17.73
CA GLY A 58 16.26 6.21 -17.91
C GLY A 58 17.39 6.08 -18.94
N VAL A 59 18.40 5.27 -18.64
CA VAL A 59 19.52 4.92 -19.56
C VAL A 59 19.71 3.40 -19.58
N SER A 60 20.32 2.84 -18.53
CA SER A 60 20.46 1.40 -18.33
C SER A 60 19.44 0.84 -17.31
N ALA A 61 18.70 1.73 -16.68
CA ALA A 61 17.59 1.43 -15.76
C ALA A 61 16.32 2.20 -16.21
N PRO A 62 15.13 1.82 -15.73
CA PRO A 62 13.88 2.46 -16.12
C PRO A 62 13.87 3.96 -15.78
N ALA A 63 13.11 4.74 -16.57
CA ALA A 63 12.76 6.12 -16.24
C ALA A 63 12.03 6.20 -14.89
N LEU A 64 12.20 7.33 -14.19
CA LEU A 64 11.55 7.61 -12.91
C LEU A 64 10.54 8.76 -13.00
N THR A 65 10.17 9.16 -14.23
CA THR A 65 9.22 10.26 -14.53
C THR A 65 8.18 9.87 -15.57
N ASP A 66 8.20 8.64 -16.05
CA ASP A 66 7.25 8.20 -17.06
C ASP A 66 5.95 7.64 -16.44
N ARG A 67 4.97 7.37 -17.30
CA ARG A 67 3.69 6.79 -16.88
C ARG A 67 3.87 5.45 -16.16
N ARG A 68 4.84 4.62 -16.56
CA ARG A 68 5.08 3.31 -15.94
C ARG A 68 5.55 3.46 -14.50
N PHE A 69 6.40 4.48 -14.25
CA PHE A 69 6.81 4.82 -12.91
C PHE A 69 5.61 5.25 -12.05
N ILE A 70 4.78 6.17 -12.56
CA ILE A 70 3.57 6.61 -11.84
C ILE A 70 2.62 5.44 -11.58
N ASP A 71 2.30 4.63 -12.59
CA ASP A 71 1.37 3.49 -12.45
C ASP A 71 1.90 2.43 -11.46
N ARG A 72 3.22 2.29 -11.34
CA ARG A 72 3.82 1.39 -10.37
C ARG A 72 3.54 1.81 -8.92
N TRP A 73 3.58 3.10 -8.62
CA TRP A 73 3.57 3.61 -7.26
C TRP A 73 2.24 4.25 -6.84
N ARG A 74 1.43 4.70 -7.81
CA ARG A 74 0.17 5.37 -7.47
C ARG A 74 -0.76 4.49 -6.67
N GLU A 75 -1.55 5.13 -5.82
CA GLU A 75 -2.46 4.53 -4.85
C GLU A 75 -1.75 3.74 -3.74
N GLY A 76 -0.42 3.79 -3.70
CA GLY A 76 0.40 3.27 -2.63
C GLY A 76 0.95 4.36 -1.71
N SER A 77 1.62 3.96 -0.63
CA SER A 77 2.30 4.90 0.26
C SER A 77 3.63 5.38 -0.36
N VAL A 78 4.06 6.57 0.03
CA VAL A 78 5.42 7.04 -0.28
C VAL A 78 6.47 6.13 0.38
N ASP A 79 6.11 5.46 1.49
CA ASP A 79 6.96 4.43 2.09
C ASP A 79 7.27 3.27 1.14
N GLY A 80 6.31 2.85 0.33
CA GLY A 80 6.53 1.80 -0.68
C GLY A 80 7.68 2.16 -1.63
N LEU A 81 7.71 3.39 -2.15
CA LEU A 81 8.78 3.90 -3.00
C LEU A 81 10.10 4.04 -2.21
N TYR A 82 10.05 4.66 -1.03
CA TYR A 82 11.22 4.86 -0.15
C TYR A 82 11.87 3.52 0.22
N SER A 83 11.08 2.58 0.72
CA SER A 83 11.55 1.26 1.13
C SER A 83 12.14 0.46 -0.03
N PHE A 84 11.54 0.54 -1.22
CA PHE A 84 12.10 -0.07 -2.41
C PHE A 84 13.48 0.51 -2.77
N ILE A 85 13.60 1.84 -2.79
CA ILE A 85 14.87 2.50 -3.11
C ILE A 85 15.92 2.12 -2.07
N LYS A 86 15.60 2.22 -0.79
CA LYS A 86 16.52 1.90 0.32
C LYS A 86 17.03 0.46 0.27
N GLN A 87 16.17 -0.51 -0.06
CA GLN A 87 16.52 -1.93 -0.05
C GLN A 87 17.18 -2.41 -1.33
N ARG A 88 16.86 -1.80 -2.48
CA ARG A 88 17.21 -2.32 -3.80
C ARG A 88 18.16 -1.44 -4.58
N MET A 89 18.33 -0.17 -4.20
CA MET A 89 19.12 0.81 -4.94
C MET A 89 20.28 1.39 -4.12
N PRO A 90 21.40 1.76 -4.74
CA PRO A 90 21.78 1.43 -6.12
C PRO A 90 21.88 -0.09 -6.33
N PHE A 91 21.44 -0.55 -7.50
CA PHE A 91 21.55 -1.98 -7.82
C PHE A 91 23.03 -2.40 -7.87
N GLY A 92 23.35 -3.55 -7.29
CA GLY A 92 24.73 -4.04 -7.25
C GLY A 92 25.68 -3.23 -6.36
N ARG A 93 25.16 -2.40 -5.46
CA ARG A 93 25.98 -1.61 -4.52
C ARG A 93 26.94 -2.50 -3.73
N PRO A 94 28.20 -2.09 -3.56
CA PRO A 94 29.12 -2.84 -2.73
C PRO A 94 28.66 -2.81 -1.25
N PRO A 95 28.93 -3.89 -0.48
CA PRO A 95 28.53 -3.97 0.93
C PRO A 95 29.10 -2.86 1.81
N THR A 96 30.16 -2.19 1.36
CA THR A 96 30.81 -1.08 2.06
C THR A 96 30.09 0.25 1.87
N LEU A 97 29.28 0.41 0.81
CA LEU A 97 28.53 1.65 0.58
C LEU A 97 27.43 1.79 1.64
N ARG A 98 27.55 2.79 2.47
CA ARG A 98 26.56 3.19 3.47
C ARG A 98 25.90 4.49 3.03
N ILE A 99 24.60 4.45 2.79
CA ILE A 99 23.79 5.62 2.49
C ILE A 99 22.87 5.81 3.70
N PRO A 100 22.92 6.94 4.38
CA PRO A 100 22.01 7.25 5.50
C PRO A 100 20.54 7.20 5.10
N ASP A 101 19.68 6.86 6.04
CA ASP A 101 18.23 6.81 5.80
C ASP A 101 17.65 8.18 5.36
N ALA A 102 18.19 9.25 5.93
CA ALA A 102 17.82 10.62 5.54
C ALA A 102 18.15 10.93 4.08
N ASP A 103 19.28 10.44 3.57
CA ASP A 103 19.71 10.67 2.20
C ASP A 103 18.77 9.97 1.20
N TYR A 104 18.30 8.76 1.53
CA TYR A 104 17.25 8.10 0.72
C TYR A 104 15.94 8.88 0.71
N LEU A 105 15.58 9.48 1.85
CA LEU A 105 14.40 10.31 1.96
C LEU A 105 14.50 11.55 1.07
N ASP A 106 15.66 12.20 1.07
CA ASP A 106 15.93 13.38 0.25
C ASP A 106 15.93 13.02 -1.25
N ILE A 107 16.48 11.85 -1.63
CA ILE A 107 16.40 11.33 -3.01
C ILE A 107 14.93 11.15 -3.42
N VAL A 108 14.07 10.61 -2.55
CA VAL A 108 12.62 10.48 -2.84
C VAL A 108 12.00 11.84 -3.12
N THR A 109 12.33 12.87 -2.32
CA THR A 109 11.78 14.23 -2.54
C THR A 109 12.24 14.84 -3.86
N TYR A 110 13.48 14.57 -4.29
CA TYR A 110 13.93 14.97 -5.61
C TYR A 110 13.17 14.26 -6.75
N ILE A 111 12.90 12.96 -6.59
CA ILE A 111 12.07 12.23 -7.55
C ILE A 111 10.65 12.82 -7.60
N LEU A 112 10.05 13.17 -6.45
CA LEU A 112 8.75 13.86 -6.41
C LEU A 112 8.80 15.20 -7.15
N LYS A 113 9.83 16.01 -6.91
CA LYS A 113 10.04 17.29 -7.61
C LYS A 113 10.14 17.11 -9.12
N MET A 114 10.91 16.12 -9.57
CA MET A 114 11.09 15.85 -11.02
C MET A 114 9.81 15.31 -11.68
N ASN A 115 8.90 14.73 -10.89
CA ASN A 115 7.55 14.41 -11.29
C ASN A 115 6.58 15.59 -11.09
N GLU A 116 7.10 16.82 -10.87
CA GLU A 116 6.33 18.06 -10.73
C GLU A 116 5.29 18.05 -9.60
N TYR A 117 5.53 17.30 -8.54
CA TYR A 117 4.73 17.43 -7.31
C TYR A 117 5.18 18.68 -6.55
N PRO A 118 4.25 19.43 -5.92
CA PRO A 118 4.59 20.67 -5.26
C PRO A 118 5.43 20.44 -4.00
N SER A 119 6.38 21.35 -3.74
CA SER A 119 7.02 21.46 -2.44
C SER A 119 6.12 22.21 -1.46
N GLY A 120 6.23 21.90 -0.18
CA GLY A 120 5.61 22.62 0.92
C GLY A 120 6.63 23.35 1.80
N SER A 121 6.18 23.76 2.97
CA SER A 121 7.00 24.45 3.97
C SER A 121 7.76 23.54 4.91
N ALA A 122 7.39 22.27 5.00
CA ALA A 122 7.99 21.29 5.91
C ALA A 122 8.71 20.17 5.15
N ALA A 123 9.76 19.64 5.73
CA ALA A 123 10.45 18.48 5.19
C ALA A 123 9.60 17.21 5.34
N LEU A 124 9.70 16.31 4.37
CA LEU A 124 9.20 14.95 4.47
C LEU A 124 9.98 14.21 5.57
N THR A 125 9.25 13.58 6.48
CA THR A 125 9.84 12.83 7.60
C THR A 125 9.51 11.35 7.52
N PRO A 126 10.27 10.46 8.16
CA PRO A 126 9.97 9.03 8.17
C PRO A 126 8.56 8.70 8.71
N SER A 127 8.05 9.48 9.67
CA SER A 127 6.70 9.29 10.22
C SER A 127 5.57 9.54 9.22
N LEU A 128 5.81 10.42 8.23
CA LEU A 128 4.81 10.75 7.21
C LEU A 128 4.78 9.74 6.04
N LEU A 129 5.81 8.92 5.88
CA LEU A 129 5.93 8.04 4.71
C LEU A 129 4.72 7.12 4.49
N ASN A 130 4.15 6.58 5.60
CA ASN A 130 2.96 5.72 5.56
C ASN A 130 1.64 6.48 5.57
N GLU A 131 1.67 7.82 5.75
CA GLU A 131 0.46 8.66 5.78
C GLU A 131 0.24 9.38 4.44
N VAL A 132 1.27 9.42 3.59
CA VAL A 132 1.23 10.11 2.30
C VAL A 132 1.00 9.10 1.18
N MET A 133 -0.11 9.25 0.47
CA MET A 133 -0.39 8.47 -0.74
C MET A 133 0.34 9.07 -1.94
N PHE A 134 1.02 8.22 -2.68
CA PHE A 134 1.53 8.55 -4.01
C PHE A 134 0.35 8.49 -5.00
N VAL A 135 0.03 9.58 -5.66
CA VAL A 135 -1.07 9.68 -6.63
C VAL A 135 -0.59 10.22 -7.97
N GLY A 136 -1.35 9.98 -9.01
CA GLY A 136 -1.14 10.68 -10.28
C GLY A 136 -1.55 12.15 -10.22
N LYS A 137 -1.30 12.92 -11.29
CA LYS A 137 -1.62 14.37 -11.37
C LYS A 137 -3.11 14.68 -11.22
N SER A 138 -3.97 13.74 -11.54
CA SER A 138 -5.42 13.88 -11.40
C SER A 138 -5.96 13.53 -10.01
N GLY A 139 -5.06 13.34 -9.03
CA GLY A 139 -5.41 12.88 -7.69
C GLY A 139 -5.68 11.38 -7.61
N PRO A 140 -6.28 10.91 -6.51
CA PRO A 140 -6.58 9.50 -6.29
C PRO A 140 -7.44 8.91 -7.41
N GLN A 141 -7.11 7.70 -7.83
CA GLN A 141 -7.79 6.94 -8.88
C GLN A 141 -7.95 5.49 -8.43
N PRO A 142 -8.81 4.68 -9.05
CA PRO A 142 -8.83 3.25 -8.81
C PRO A 142 -7.44 2.63 -8.93
N VAL A 143 -7.14 1.67 -8.06
CA VAL A 143 -5.84 0.97 -8.05
C VAL A 143 -5.57 0.36 -9.43
N PRO A 144 -4.33 0.47 -9.97
CA PRO A 144 -3.99 -0.06 -11.28
C PRO A 144 -4.16 -1.57 -11.42
N ASP A 145 -4.43 -2.00 -12.64
CA ASP A 145 -4.35 -3.42 -13.03
C ASP A 145 -3.00 -4.04 -12.63
N GLY A 146 -3.01 -5.33 -12.27
CA GLY A 146 -1.84 -6.06 -11.80
C GLY A 146 -1.37 -5.71 -10.39
N SER A 147 -2.04 -4.81 -9.68
CA SER A 147 -1.67 -4.47 -8.30
C SER A 147 -2.02 -5.57 -7.31
N LEU A 148 -1.16 -5.77 -6.31
CA LEU A 148 -1.51 -6.54 -5.12
C LEU A 148 -2.42 -5.69 -4.24
N VAL A 149 -3.66 -6.15 -4.05
CA VAL A 149 -4.71 -5.41 -3.35
C VAL A 149 -5.27 -6.17 -2.17
N VAL A 150 -5.97 -5.43 -1.31
CA VAL A 150 -6.86 -5.97 -0.30
C VAL A 150 -8.25 -5.33 -0.46
N THR A 151 -9.30 -6.14 -0.27
CA THR A 151 -10.70 -5.69 -0.26
C THR A 151 -11.52 -6.57 0.68
N ILE A 152 -12.70 -6.09 1.08
CA ILE A 152 -13.65 -6.79 1.96
C ILE A 152 -14.96 -6.96 1.21
N GLY A 153 -15.57 -8.13 1.32
CA GLY A 153 -16.87 -8.43 0.70
C GLY A 153 -17.46 -9.73 1.21
N CYS A 154 -18.54 -10.17 0.58
CA CYS A 154 -19.25 -11.39 0.90
C CYS A 154 -18.79 -12.53 -0.03
N LEU A 155 -18.36 -13.65 0.54
CA LEU A 155 -18.04 -14.84 -0.25
C LEU A 155 -19.32 -15.50 -0.75
N SER A 156 -19.43 -15.70 -2.05
CA SER A 156 -20.56 -16.35 -2.70
C SER A 156 -20.08 -17.25 -3.82
N GLN A 157 -20.97 -18.12 -4.31
CA GLN A 157 -20.69 -18.99 -5.43
C GLN A 157 -21.83 -18.93 -6.42
N GLU A 158 -21.50 -18.73 -7.68
CA GLU A 158 -22.47 -18.82 -8.77
C GLU A 158 -22.88 -20.26 -9.07
N SER A 159 -24.00 -20.44 -9.79
CA SER A 159 -24.52 -21.75 -10.16
C SER A 159 -23.57 -22.60 -11.02
N ASN A 160 -22.62 -21.96 -11.70
CA ASN A 160 -21.57 -22.60 -12.50
C ASN A 160 -20.34 -23.00 -11.68
N GLY A 161 -20.39 -22.82 -10.34
CA GLY A 161 -19.28 -23.13 -9.43
C GLY A 161 -18.25 -21.99 -9.26
N THR A 162 -18.40 -20.85 -9.95
CA THR A 162 -17.46 -19.74 -9.86
C THR A 162 -17.58 -19.04 -8.50
N TRP A 163 -16.46 -18.88 -7.81
CA TRP A 163 -16.39 -18.14 -6.56
C TRP A 163 -16.32 -16.62 -6.80
N MET A 164 -17.12 -15.90 -6.04
CA MET A 164 -17.29 -14.46 -6.15
C MET A 164 -17.11 -13.78 -4.79
N LEU A 165 -16.60 -12.56 -4.80
CA LEU A 165 -16.67 -11.63 -3.68
C LEU A 165 -17.67 -10.55 -4.05
N SER A 166 -18.89 -10.64 -3.55
CA SER A 166 -19.95 -9.68 -3.78
C SER A 166 -20.00 -8.59 -2.71
N ALA A 167 -20.73 -7.51 -2.97
CA ALA A 167 -20.80 -6.34 -2.08
C ALA A 167 -19.39 -5.86 -1.62
N ALA A 168 -18.42 -5.98 -2.50
CA ALA A 168 -17.04 -5.70 -2.17
C ALA A 168 -16.77 -4.20 -2.08
N THR A 169 -15.87 -3.83 -1.17
CA THR A 169 -15.33 -2.47 -1.06
C THR A 169 -14.43 -2.16 -2.24
N GLU A 170 -14.18 -0.86 -2.52
CA GLU A 170 -13.12 -0.49 -3.47
C GLU A 170 -11.80 -1.09 -2.99
N PRO A 171 -11.08 -1.81 -3.87
CA PRO A 171 -9.79 -2.38 -3.53
C PRO A 171 -8.76 -1.28 -3.22
N VAL A 172 -7.93 -1.51 -2.22
CA VAL A 172 -6.76 -0.67 -1.94
C VAL A 172 -5.49 -1.50 -2.06
N ARG A 173 -4.34 -0.85 -2.26
CA ARG A 173 -3.07 -1.59 -2.25
C ARG A 173 -2.89 -2.32 -0.93
N ALA A 174 -2.31 -3.51 -0.98
CA ALA A 174 -2.19 -4.41 0.16
C ALA A 174 -1.26 -3.90 1.29
N GLU A 175 -0.58 -2.80 1.10
CA GLU A 175 0.14 -2.06 2.14
C GLU A 175 -0.79 -1.23 3.05
N TRP A 176 -1.98 -0.86 2.55
CA TRP A 176 -3.00 -0.20 3.34
C TRP A 176 -3.81 -1.20 4.16
N ARG A 177 -4.16 -0.80 5.36
CA ARG A 177 -5.06 -1.60 6.22
C ARG A 177 -6.50 -1.16 5.98
N ILE A 178 -7.39 -2.14 5.82
CA ILE A 178 -8.84 -1.90 5.79
C ILE A 178 -9.40 -2.34 7.13
N SER A 179 -10.20 -1.46 7.77
CA SER A 179 -10.91 -1.83 9.00
C SER A 179 -11.92 -2.95 8.71
N ALA A 180 -11.95 -3.97 9.58
CA ALA A 180 -12.94 -5.05 9.52
C ALA A 180 -14.38 -4.53 9.66
N GLN A 181 -14.57 -3.39 10.35
CA GLN A 181 -15.85 -2.71 10.53
C GLN A 181 -16.25 -1.83 9.33
N LYS A 182 -15.38 -1.73 8.29
CA LYS A 182 -15.74 -0.95 7.08
C LYS A 182 -17.04 -1.49 6.49
N SER A 183 -17.94 -0.59 6.16
CA SER A 183 -19.19 -0.91 5.46
C SER A 183 -18.89 -1.61 4.14
N LEU A 184 -19.72 -2.58 3.78
CA LEU A 184 -19.66 -3.24 2.49
C LEU A 184 -19.85 -2.24 1.35
N GLY A 185 -19.29 -2.56 0.19
CA GLY A 185 -19.40 -1.76 -1.03
C GLY A 185 -20.45 -2.32 -1.99
N THR A 186 -20.25 -2.00 -3.26
CA THR A 186 -21.16 -2.42 -4.35
C THR A 186 -20.46 -3.23 -5.44
N LEU A 187 -19.13 -3.39 -5.32
CA LEU A 187 -18.34 -4.09 -6.33
C LEU A 187 -18.49 -5.60 -6.23
N THR A 188 -18.16 -6.26 -7.30
CA THR A 188 -18.13 -7.72 -7.37
C THR A 188 -16.89 -8.18 -8.11
N PHE A 189 -16.16 -9.11 -7.51
CA PHE A 189 -14.96 -9.68 -8.10
C PHE A 189 -15.09 -11.19 -8.23
N ARG A 190 -14.67 -11.72 -9.37
CA ARG A 190 -14.41 -13.16 -9.49
C ARG A 190 -13.15 -13.49 -8.70
N LEU A 191 -13.21 -14.53 -7.86
CA LEU A 191 -12.06 -15.03 -7.14
C LEU A 191 -11.41 -16.17 -7.94
N ALA A 192 -10.13 -15.99 -8.30
CA ALA A 192 -9.33 -17.04 -8.92
C ALA A 192 -8.39 -17.64 -7.88
N ASP A 193 -7.96 -18.87 -8.14
CA ASP A 193 -6.98 -19.60 -7.33
C ASP A 193 -7.41 -19.82 -5.85
N ILE A 194 -8.72 -19.82 -5.57
CA ILE A 194 -9.25 -19.98 -4.21
C ILE A 194 -8.87 -21.34 -3.62
N ASP A 195 -8.84 -22.38 -4.46
CA ASP A 195 -8.46 -23.74 -4.07
C ASP A 195 -6.94 -23.88 -3.82
N ALA A 196 -6.15 -22.89 -4.23
CA ALA A 196 -4.71 -22.85 -3.99
C ALA A 196 -4.35 -22.15 -2.67
N VAL A 197 -5.32 -21.58 -1.97
CA VAL A 197 -5.10 -20.95 -0.67
C VAL A 197 -4.96 -22.05 0.39
N PRO A 198 -3.80 -22.18 1.06
CA PRO A 198 -3.58 -23.24 2.06
C PRO A 198 -4.60 -23.16 3.20
N ASP A 199 -5.07 -24.32 3.67
CA ASP A 199 -5.93 -24.48 4.83
C ASP A 199 -7.26 -23.71 4.77
N PHE A 200 -7.74 -23.37 3.55
CA PHE A 200 -9.00 -22.67 3.34
C PHE A 200 -10.02 -23.55 2.64
N GLU A 201 -11.18 -23.75 3.27
CA GLU A 201 -12.32 -24.49 2.74
C GLU A 201 -13.43 -23.51 2.32
N PRO A 202 -13.54 -23.13 1.05
CA PRO A 202 -14.47 -22.09 0.60
C PRO A 202 -15.93 -22.36 0.94
N GLU A 203 -16.38 -23.62 0.82
CA GLU A 203 -17.77 -24.03 1.10
C GLU A 203 -18.19 -23.73 2.55
N ALA A 204 -17.28 -23.84 3.51
CA ALA A 204 -17.54 -23.56 4.92
C ALA A 204 -17.72 -22.05 5.18
N HIS A 205 -17.32 -21.20 4.25
CA HIS A 205 -17.33 -19.74 4.41
C HIS A 205 -18.31 -19.02 3.48
N LYS A 206 -19.15 -19.76 2.76
CA LYS A 206 -20.19 -19.19 1.89
C LYS A 206 -21.16 -18.31 2.69
N GLY A 207 -21.35 -17.07 2.26
CA GLY A 207 -22.17 -16.08 2.96
C GLY A 207 -21.44 -15.31 4.08
N HIS A 208 -20.19 -15.61 4.36
CA HIS A 208 -19.39 -14.91 5.35
C HIS A 208 -18.79 -13.62 4.80
N LYS A 209 -18.54 -12.66 5.70
CA LYS A 209 -17.75 -11.45 5.39
C LYS A 209 -16.27 -11.79 5.40
N MET A 210 -15.64 -11.61 4.26
CA MET A 210 -14.25 -11.99 4.04
C MET A 210 -13.39 -10.78 3.71
N GLN A 211 -12.15 -10.78 4.17
CA GLN A 211 -11.08 -9.95 3.62
C GLN A 211 -10.24 -10.80 2.70
N VAL A 212 -10.12 -10.37 1.46
CA VAL A 212 -9.27 -11.04 0.45
C VAL A 212 -8.07 -10.17 0.11
N LYS A 213 -6.94 -10.83 -0.13
CA LYS A 213 -5.72 -10.24 -0.68
C LYS A 213 -5.31 -11.01 -1.92
N GLY A 214 -4.95 -10.29 -2.97
CA GLY A 214 -4.57 -10.93 -4.22
C GLY A 214 -4.22 -9.91 -5.31
N TYR A 215 -3.88 -10.43 -6.49
CA TYR A 215 -3.58 -9.60 -7.65
C TYR A 215 -4.85 -9.24 -8.40
N LEU A 216 -5.12 -7.94 -8.50
CA LEU A 216 -6.27 -7.41 -9.22
C LEU A 216 -6.03 -7.51 -10.73
N THR A 217 -7.00 -8.05 -11.46
CA THR A 217 -7.03 -8.01 -12.92
C THR A 217 -8.31 -7.30 -13.34
N ARG A 218 -8.15 -6.16 -14.02
CA ARG A 218 -9.24 -5.38 -14.58
C ARG A 218 -9.42 -5.72 -16.05
N GLN A 219 -10.52 -6.38 -16.37
CA GLN A 219 -10.92 -6.64 -17.74
C GLN A 219 -12.32 -6.07 -17.97
N PRO A 220 -12.64 -5.61 -19.19
CA PRO A 220 -14.01 -5.22 -19.51
C PRO A 220 -14.97 -6.35 -19.12
N ASN A 221 -15.91 -6.06 -18.23
CA ASN A 221 -16.95 -6.99 -17.74
C ASN A 221 -16.47 -8.19 -16.89
N ALA A 222 -15.21 -8.23 -16.43
CA ALA A 222 -14.71 -9.38 -15.65
C ALA A 222 -13.55 -8.98 -14.71
N GLU A 223 -13.82 -8.11 -13.74
CA GLU A 223 -12.83 -7.84 -12.70
C GLU A 223 -12.63 -9.10 -11.84
N ARG A 224 -11.37 -9.48 -11.64
CA ARG A 224 -11.01 -10.64 -10.83
C ARG A 224 -9.87 -10.36 -9.88
N ILE A 225 -9.81 -11.14 -8.81
CA ILE A 225 -8.68 -11.15 -7.88
C ILE A 225 -8.11 -12.57 -7.86
N GLY A 226 -6.84 -12.70 -8.28
CA GLY A 226 -6.05 -13.92 -8.09
C GLY A 226 -5.58 -13.97 -6.64
N LEU A 227 -6.16 -14.86 -5.84
CA LEU A 227 -5.98 -14.87 -4.40
C LEU A 227 -4.57 -15.25 -3.98
N THR A 228 -4.05 -14.56 -2.98
CA THR A 228 -2.85 -14.94 -2.23
C THR A 228 -3.17 -15.26 -0.78
N SER A 229 -4.23 -14.67 -0.22
CA SER A 229 -4.78 -15.03 1.09
C SER A 229 -6.23 -14.58 1.22
N ILE A 230 -6.96 -15.24 2.11
CA ILE A 230 -8.33 -14.92 2.47
C ILE A 230 -8.52 -15.15 3.96
N ASN A 231 -9.24 -14.24 4.62
CA ASN A 231 -9.51 -14.32 6.06
C ASN A 231 -10.98 -14.00 6.32
N MET A 232 -11.62 -14.78 7.17
CA MET A 232 -12.98 -14.48 7.66
C MET A 232 -12.92 -13.32 8.65
N LEU A 233 -13.78 -12.33 8.45
CA LEU A 233 -13.98 -11.20 9.37
C LEU A 233 -15.22 -11.37 10.23
N ASP A 234 -16.28 -11.93 9.65
CA ASP A 234 -17.56 -12.20 10.32
C ASP A 234 -18.22 -13.42 9.69
N SER A 235 -19.00 -14.15 10.48
CA SER A 235 -19.79 -15.30 10.02
C SER A 235 -21.06 -14.89 9.27
N THR A 236 -21.38 -13.61 9.27
CA THR A 236 -22.49 -13.02 8.51
C THR A 236 -21.99 -11.88 7.65
N CYS A 237 -22.61 -11.72 6.48
CA CYS A 237 -22.26 -10.66 5.55
C CYS A 237 -23.29 -9.53 5.63
N GLN A 238 -23.19 -8.72 6.70
CA GLN A 238 -24.04 -7.56 6.94
C GLN A 238 -23.20 -6.29 7.06
#